data_1c1a829a001190bd63967ae3f66cdad5
#
_entry.id   1c1a829a001190bd63967ae3f66cdad5
#
_cell.length_a   1.000
_cell.length_b   1.000
_cell.length_c   1.000
_cell.angle_alpha   90.00
_cell.angle_beta   90.00
_cell.angle_gamma   90.00
#
_symmetry.space_group_name_H-M   'P 1'
#
loop_
_entity.id
_entity.type
_entity.pdbx_description
1 polymer ?
#
loop_
_entity_poly.entity_id
_entity_poly.type
_entity_poly.pdbx_seq_one_letter_code
_entity_poly.pdbx_strand_id
1 'polypeptide(L)'
;MAERQRQRPEPTAPAIVWEPEVQRAMRDFSVREAHQSLNGLFKPRLAVYWADFLCSYVVAVASFWAVGPLGGLTAGGAAAFVVSVLAVFRCFAFIHEIAHFRAKRSFNRFRNGWNIIFGIPMLVPVFMYDCHGEHHNRRFYGTGEDAEYLPLARMSLWSSVQLLVLPLMLPLFGPYRFGVVTPVSWFVPRVRTYLYRNLSSLKIDLEYEGRLPKPEEKLNWRLQEAACLLWMGAVAALVATGTVSLGRVWQWCALFAAVAVLNSARLLAAHRYVGNEEEMSVVEQMMDTVNHPRNRPLAELWAPVGLRLHALHHLMPGLPYHNYQLAHDRLVSALPPDSAYRLTESPGLCASLGRLVRESRAHQKAGTLLPARAAKPARAVPSDERAVR
;
A
#
# COMPACT_ATOMS: atom_id res chain seq x y z
N MET A 1 -17.84 28.37 -29.79
CA MET A 1 -17.18 27.38 -28.94
C MET A 1 -17.54 27.67 -27.49
N ALA A 2 -18.53 27.01 -26.94
CA ALA A 2 -18.97 27.21 -25.56
C ALA A 2 -18.28 26.13 -24.70
N GLU A 3 -17.33 26.57 -23.91
CA GLU A 3 -16.71 25.80 -22.85
C GLU A 3 -17.78 25.39 -21.84
N ARG A 4 -18.22 24.13 -21.89
CA ARG A 4 -19.07 23.57 -20.84
C ARG A 4 -18.22 23.51 -19.57
N GLN A 5 -18.32 24.52 -18.71
CA GLN A 5 -17.97 24.42 -17.31
C GLN A 5 -18.72 23.19 -16.75
N ARG A 6 -18.01 22.11 -16.48
CA ARG A 6 -18.55 20.98 -15.69
C ARG A 6 -18.83 21.57 -14.30
N GLN A 7 -20.09 21.78 -13.99
CA GLN A 7 -20.52 22.06 -12.62
C GLN A 7 -20.00 20.92 -11.76
N ARG A 8 -19.15 21.24 -10.80
CA ARG A 8 -18.74 20.30 -9.75
C ARG A 8 -20.03 19.92 -9.00
N PRO A 9 -20.27 18.63 -8.72
CA PRO A 9 -21.36 18.25 -7.82
C PRO A 9 -21.15 18.97 -6.49
N GLU A 10 -22.24 19.43 -5.88
CA GLU A 10 -22.16 20.02 -4.54
C GLU A 10 -21.49 19.05 -3.57
N PRO A 11 -20.65 19.51 -2.64
CA PRO A 11 -19.96 18.65 -1.69
C PRO A 11 -21.01 17.90 -0.86
N THR A 12 -20.99 16.58 -0.98
CA THR A 12 -21.94 15.68 -0.29
C THR A 12 -21.57 15.42 1.16
N ALA A 13 -20.40 15.86 1.60
CA ALA A 13 -19.89 15.69 2.95
C ALA A 13 -19.41 17.01 3.54
N PRO A 14 -19.55 17.22 4.88
CA PRO A 14 -19.05 18.42 5.55
C PRO A 14 -17.51 18.51 5.37
N ALA A 15 -17.03 19.75 5.17
CA ALA A 15 -15.60 20.03 5.01
C ALA A 15 -14.76 19.47 6.17
N ILE A 16 -13.49 19.19 5.90
CA ILE A 16 -12.53 18.83 6.96
C ILE A 16 -12.31 20.04 7.83
N VAL A 17 -12.64 19.92 9.11
CA VAL A 17 -12.44 20.99 10.08
C VAL A 17 -11.15 20.72 10.86
N TRP A 18 -10.12 21.50 10.58
CA TRP A 18 -8.91 21.52 11.38
C TRP A 18 -9.02 22.56 12.49
N GLU A 19 -8.47 22.26 13.65
CA GLU A 19 -8.37 23.25 14.75
C GLU A 19 -7.63 24.52 14.27
N PRO A 20 -8.00 25.73 14.76
CA PRO A 20 -7.43 26.99 14.27
C PRO A 20 -5.90 27.05 14.32
N GLU A 21 -5.28 26.44 15.35
CA GLU A 21 -3.82 26.38 15.50
C GLU A 21 -3.19 25.47 14.40
N VAL A 22 -3.81 24.32 14.12
CA VAL A 22 -3.39 23.41 13.05
C VAL A 22 -3.51 24.10 11.70
N GLN A 23 -4.62 24.82 11.44
CA GLN A 23 -4.80 25.58 10.21
C GLN A 23 -3.72 26.64 10.01
N ARG A 24 -3.32 27.32 11.11
CA ARG A 24 -2.22 28.30 11.06
C ARG A 24 -0.90 27.60 10.71
N ALA A 25 -0.56 26.53 11.44
CA ALA A 25 0.65 25.74 11.16
C ALA A 25 0.72 25.23 9.72
N MET A 26 -0.43 24.83 9.14
CA MET A 26 -0.51 24.41 7.73
C MET A 26 -0.29 25.55 6.75
N ARG A 27 -0.84 26.74 7.02
CA ARG A 27 -0.63 27.93 6.17
C ARG A 27 0.82 28.41 6.19
N ASP A 28 1.45 28.34 7.35
CA ASP A 28 2.82 28.82 7.57
C ASP A 28 3.87 27.79 7.08
N PHE A 29 3.45 26.57 6.73
CA PHE A 29 4.35 25.51 6.29
C PHE A 29 4.74 25.63 4.83
N SER A 30 6.04 25.81 4.55
CA SER A 30 6.60 25.89 3.20
C SER A 30 7.15 24.53 2.71
N VAL A 31 6.40 23.86 1.82
CA VAL A 31 6.86 22.62 1.16
C VAL A 31 8.17 22.85 0.41
N ARG A 32 8.34 24.03 -0.19
CA ARG A 32 9.56 24.38 -0.94
C ARG A 32 10.79 24.45 -0.03
N GLU A 33 10.68 25.09 1.13
CA GLU A 33 11.78 25.19 2.10
C GLU A 33 12.12 23.83 2.70
N ALA A 34 11.10 23.04 3.05
CA ALA A 34 11.26 21.66 3.48
C ALA A 34 12.01 20.83 2.43
N HIS A 35 11.66 20.94 1.15
CA HIS A 35 12.37 20.25 0.07
C HIS A 35 13.81 20.73 -0.06
N GLN A 36 14.06 22.04 0.02
CA GLN A 36 15.41 22.60 -0.06
C GLN A 36 16.32 22.11 1.06
N SER A 37 15.80 21.99 2.29
CA SER A 37 16.56 21.47 3.44
C SER A 37 17.00 20.02 3.27
N LEU A 38 16.35 19.26 2.37
CA LEU A 38 16.63 17.86 2.08
C LEU A 38 17.50 17.66 0.82
N ASN A 39 18.05 18.72 0.25
CA ASN A 39 18.94 18.63 -0.91
C ASN A 39 20.05 17.60 -0.69
N GLY A 40 20.34 16.82 -1.74
CA GLY A 40 21.33 15.75 -1.73
C GLY A 40 20.82 14.38 -1.22
N LEU A 41 19.58 14.28 -0.69
CA LEU A 41 19.04 13.04 -0.15
C LEU A 41 18.18 12.23 -1.15
N PHE A 42 17.87 12.78 -2.33
CA PHE A 42 16.93 12.17 -3.30
C PHE A 42 17.53 11.12 -4.23
N LYS A 43 18.82 10.79 -4.07
CA LYS A 43 19.50 9.79 -4.91
C LYS A 43 19.41 8.41 -4.27
N PRO A 44 18.69 7.42 -4.89
CA PRO A 44 18.65 6.06 -4.37
C PRO A 44 20.00 5.36 -4.56
N ARG A 45 20.46 4.66 -3.52
CA ARG A 45 21.66 3.81 -3.51
C ARG A 45 21.26 2.37 -3.73
N LEU A 46 21.29 1.90 -4.97
CA LEU A 46 20.79 0.56 -5.34
C LEU A 46 21.46 -0.58 -4.57
N ALA A 47 22.74 -0.43 -4.19
CA ALA A 47 23.42 -1.42 -3.35
C ALA A 47 22.72 -1.62 -2.01
N VAL A 48 22.17 -0.54 -1.41
CA VAL A 48 21.42 -0.62 -0.15
C VAL A 48 20.11 -1.39 -0.36
N TYR A 49 19.39 -1.11 -1.46
CA TYR A 49 18.15 -1.83 -1.80
C TYR A 49 18.39 -3.32 -1.98
N TRP A 50 19.43 -3.68 -2.76
CA TRP A 50 19.76 -5.09 -2.97
C TRP A 50 20.20 -5.80 -1.70
N ALA A 51 21.08 -5.19 -0.92
CA ALA A 51 21.58 -5.78 0.32
C ALA A 51 20.43 -6.01 1.32
N ASP A 52 19.59 -5.00 1.55
CA ASP A 52 18.48 -5.08 2.50
C ASP A 52 17.44 -6.11 2.02
N PHE A 53 17.05 -6.08 0.73
CA PHE A 53 16.10 -7.03 0.19
C PHE A 53 16.63 -8.48 0.25
N LEU A 54 17.87 -8.73 -0.20
CA LEU A 54 18.41 -10.08 -0.23
C LEU A 54 18.65 -10.65 1.18
N CYS A 55 19.14 -9.82 2.13
CA CYS A 55 19.25 -10.23 3.52
C CYS A 55 17.88 -10.58 4.11
N SER A 56 16.88 -9.75 3.89
CA SER A 56 15.49 -10.00 4.34
C SER A 56 14.92 -11.26 3.71
N TYR A 57 15.15 -11.48 2.42
CA TYR A 57 14.68 -12.66 1.70
C TYR A 57 15.34 -13.95 2.19
N VAL A 58 16.65 -13.94 2.43
CA VAL A 58 17.37 -15.10 3.00
C VAL A 58 16.80 -15.44 4.39
N VAL A 59 16.61 -14.43 5.25
CA VAL A 59 16.00 -14.65 6.57
C VAL A 59 14.57 -15.19 6.42
N ALA A 60 13.77 -14.66 5.50
CA ALA A 60 12.41 -15.11 5.24
C ALA A 60 12.36 -16.59 4.83
N VAL A 61 13.20 -16.99 3.87
CA VAL A 61 13.27 -18.38 3.39
C VAL A 61 13.80 -19.31 4.47
N ALA A 62 14.90 -18.95 5.12
CA ALA A 62 15.51 -19.79 6.16
C ALA A 62 14.54 -20.02 7.33
N SER A 63 13.90 -18.95 7.83
CA SER A 63 12.94 -19.07 8.94
C SER A 63 11.66 -19.82 8.54
N PHE A 64 11.16 -19.64 7.31
CA PHE A 64 10.02 -20.40 6.78
C PHE A 64 10.29 -21.92 6.80
N TRP A 65 11.46 -22.34 6.32
CA TRP A 65 11.82 -23.75 6.30
C TRP A 65 12.16 -24.29 7.70
N ALA A 66 12.63 -23.45 8.63
CA ALA A 66 12.96 -23.83 9.99
C ALA A 66 11.73 -24.15 10.88
N VAL A 67 10.53 -23.68 10.53
CA VAL A 67 9.30 -23.92 11.33
C VAL A 67 9.09 -25.42 11.61
N GLY A 68 9.16 -26.28 10.62
CA GLY A 68 8.96 -27.73 10.79
C GLY A 68 10.05 -28.39 11.66
N PRO A 69 11.34 -28.28 11.31
CA PRO A 69 12.46 -28.82 12.10
C PRO A 69 12.49 -28.33 13.55
N LEU A 70 12.02 -27.11 13.82
CA LEU A 70 11.91 -26.56 15.19
C LEU A 70 10.60 -26.93 15.90
N GLY A 71 9.86 -27.91 15.37
CA GLY A 71 8.71 -28.53 16.05
C GLY A 71 7.36 -27.85 15.78
N GLY A 72 7.23 -27.10 14.68
CA GLY A 72 5.94 -26.52 14.24
C GLY A 72 5.29 -25.59 15.28
N LEU A 73 4.37 -26.11 16.08
CA LEU A 73 3.64 -25.34 17.11
C LEU A 73 4.40 -25.17 18.44
N THR A 74 5.62 -25.68 18.57
CA THR A 74 6.46 -25.40 19.74
C THR A 74 6.91 -23.94 19.77
N ALA A 75 7.47 -23.48 20.89
CA ALA A 75 8.01 -22.11 21.01
C ALA A 75 9.06 -21.80 19.94
N GLY A 76 9.91 -22.79 19.59
CA GLY A 76 10.93 -22.65 18.53
C GLY A 76 10.30 -22.47 17.14
N GLY A 77 9.34 -23.33 16.79
CA GLY A 77 8.62 -23.23 15.52
C GLY A 77 7.79 -21.95 15.41
N ALA A 78 7.12 -21.55 16.51
CA ALA A 78 6.38 -20.30 16.56
C ALA A 78 7.30 -19.07 16.39
N ALA A 79 8.46 -19.06 17.04
CA ALA A 79 9.45 -18.00 16.88
C ALA A 79 9.95 -17.92 15.43
N ALA A 80 10.27 -19.07 14.80
CA ALA A 80 10.66 -19.11 13.39
C ALA A 80 9.55 -18.58 12.47
N PHE A 81 8.29 -18.91 12.75
CA PHE A 81 7.15 -18.41 11.99
C PHE A 81 7.02 -16.89 12.11
N VAL A 82 7.11 -16.32 13.32
CA VAL A 82 7.08 -14.87 13.54
C VAL A 82 8.21 -14.16 12.80
N VAL A 83 9.44 -14.69 12.87
CA VAL A 83 10.59 -14.14 12.11
C VAL A 83 10.30 -14.18 10.60
N SER A 84 9.71 -15.28 10.10
CA SER A 84 9.33 -15.40 8.70
C SER A 84 8.29 -14.35 8.30
N VAL A 85 7.26 -14.12 9.14
CA VAL A 85 6.24 -13.07 8.90
C VAL A 85 6.88 -11.70 8.78
N LEU A 86 7.75 -11.33 9.72
CA LEU A 86 8.40 -10.01 9.74
C LEU A 86 9.35 -9.83 8.55
N ALA A 87 10.11 -10.85 8.19
CA ALA A 87 11.05 -10.80 7.07
C ALA A 87 10.31 -10.75 5.72
N VAL A 88 9.25 -11.56 5.54
CA VAL A 88 8.41 -11.51 4.33
C VAL A 88 7.68 -10.18 4.23
N PHE A 89 7.18 -9.63 5.33
CA PHE A 89 6.56 -8.30 5.34
C PHE A 89 7.56 -7.22 4.91
N ARG A 90 8.83 -7.28 5.38
CA ARG A 90 9.87 -6.36 4.93
C ARG A 90 10.15 -6.52 3.43
N CYS A 91 10.17 -7.74 2.90
CA CYS A 91 10.30 -7.97 1.45
C CYS A 91 9.14 -7.37 0.66
N PHE A 92 7.90 -7.49 1.15
CA PHE A 92 6.74 -6.84 0.51
C PHE A 92 6.83 -5.32 0.53
N ALA A 93 7.33 -4.72 1.61
CA ALA A 93 7.41 -3.26 1.73
C ALA A 93 8.22 -2.60 0.59
N PHE A 94 9.14 -3.32 -0.07
CA PHE A 94 9.88 -2.79 -1.22
C PHE A 94 9.01 -2.51 -2.46
N ILE A 95 7.81 -3.11 -2.58
CA ILE A 95 6.90 -2.80 -3.71
C ILE A 95 6.50 -1.33 -3.71
N HIS A 96 6.38 -0.73 -2.52
CA HIS A 96 6.10 0.68 -2.34
C HIS A 96 7.21 1.57 -2.91
N GLU A 97 8.48 1.29 -2.60
CA GLU A 97 9.63 1.99 -3.19
C GLU A 97 9.70 1.79 -4.71
N ILE A 98 9.40 0.57 -5.18
CA ILE A 98 9.37 0.25 -6.62
C ILE A 98 8.34 1.10 -7.35
N ALA A 99 7.17 1.35 -6.77
CA ALA A 99 6.13 2.19 -7.34
C ALA A 99 6.62 3.64 -7.51
N HIS A 100 7.28 4.22 -6.49
CA HIS A 100 7.81 5.58 -6.54
C HIS A 100 8.97 5.78 -7.50
N PHE A 101 9.81 4.77 -7.68
CA PHE A 101 10.94 4.84 -8.61
C PHE A 101 10.65 4.22 -9.97
N ARG A 102 9.38 3.99 -10.33
CA ARG A 102 8.95 3.37 -11.59
C ARG A 102 9.52 4.05 -12.83
N ALA A 103 9.60 5.38 -12.86
CA ALA A 103 10.11 6.16 -13.98
C ALA A 103 11.65 6.14 -14.09
N LYS A 104 12.38 5.75 -13.04
CA LYS A 104 13.85 5.76 -13.02
C LYS A 104 14.41 4.49 -13.68
N ARG A 105 14.98 4.61 -14.89
CA ARG A 105 15.61 3.48 -15.63
C ARG A 105 16.66 2.74 -14.80
N SER A 106 17.44 3.44 -13.98
CA SER A 106 18.43 2.82 -13.08
C SER A 106 17.81 1.84 -12.09
N PHE A 107 16.54 2.05 -11.70
CA PHE A 107 15.84 1.20 -10.75
C PHE A 107 15.23 -0.06 -11.36
N ASN A 108 15.18 -0.16 -12.69
CA ASN A 108 14.56 -1.29 -13.41
C ASN A 108 15.17 -2.66 -13.04
N ARG A 109 16.50 -2.71 -12.81
CA ARG A 109 17.16 -3.99 -12.42
C ARG A 109 16.66 -4.46 -11.06
N PHE A 110 16.52 -3.56 -10.08
CA PHE A 110 15.98 -3.90 -8.77
C PHE A 110 14.50 -4.31 -8.87
N ARG A 111 13.69 -3.54 -9.56
CA ARG A 111 12.27 -3.84 -9.79
C ARG A 111 12.06 -5.22 -10.41
N ASN A 112 12.77 -5.53 -11.49
CA ASN A 112 12.64 -6.80 -12.19
C ASN A 112 13.16 -7.97 -11.34
N GLY A 113 14.29 -7.80 -10.64
CA GLY A 113 14.84 -8.82 -9.74
C GLY A 113 13.91 -9.09 -8.56
N TRP A 114 13.40 -8.06 -7.90
CA TRP A 114 12.41 -8.21 -6.84
C TRP A 114 11.16 -8.96 -7.34
N ASN A 115 10.67 -8.58 -8.52
CA ASN A 115 9.47 -9.18 -9.11
C ASN A 115 9.66 -10.68 -9.42
N ILE A 116 10.82 -11.07 -9.97
CA ILE A 116 11.14 -12.47 -10.30
C ILE A 116 11.39 -13.29 -9.03
N ILE A 117 12.17 -12.76 -8.09
CA ILE A 117 12.61 -13.49 -6.89
C ILE A 117 11.49 -13.57 -5.85
N PHE A 118 10.63 -12.56 -5.77
CA PHE A 118 9.67 -12.43 -4.69
C PHE A 118 8.23 -12.17 -5.17
N GLY A 119 7.99 -11.16 -6.00
CA GLY A 119 6.65 -10.73 -6.40
C GLY A 119 5.85 -11.85 -7.08
N ILE A 120 6.43 -12.50 -8.12
CA ILE A 120 5.80 -13.61 -8.84
C ILE A 120 5.61 -14.84 -7.92
N PRO A 121 6.62 -15.31 -7.16
CA PRO A 121 6.43 -16.41 -6.20
C PRO A 121 5.37 -16.16 -5.13
N MET A 122 5.20 -14.92 -4.72
CA MET A 122 4.16 -14.54 -3.76
C MET A 122 2.81 -14.22 -4.42
N LEU A 123 2.68 -14.37 -5.74
CA LEU A 123 1.49 -14.03 -6.53
C LEU A 123 1.06 -12.55 -6.39
N VAL A 124 2.04 -11.67 -6.19
CA VAL A 124 1.88 -10.21 -6.13
C VAL A 124 2.88 -9.56 -7.09
N PRO A 125 2.72 -9.77 -8.42
CA PRO A 125 3.60 -9.16 -9.40
C PRO A 125 3.50 -7.63 -9.34
N VAL A 126 4.59 -6.96 -9.69
CA VAL A 126 4.78 -5.52 -9.46
C VAL A 126 3.70 -4.63 -10.08
N PHE A 127 3.09 -5.05 -11.19
CA PHE A 127 2.05 -4.26 -11.85
C PHE A 127 0.79 -4.09 -10.98
N MET A 128 0.54 -4.99 -10.02
CA MET A 128 -0.63 -4.90 -9.14
C MET A 128 -0.57 -3.70 -8.18
N TYR A 129 0.58 -3.06 -8.04
CA TYR A 129 0.74 -1.87 -7.19
C TYR A 129 0.92 -0.57 -8.00
N ASP A 130 0.65 -0.60 -9.30
CA ASP A 130 0.73 0.59 -10.16
C ASP A 130 -0.29 1.69 -9.79
N CYS A 131 -1.37 1.34 -9.09
CA CYS A 131 -2.37 2.28 -8.56
C CYS A 131 -1.80 3.22 -7.48
N HIS A 132 -0.70 2.85 -6.80
CA HIS A 132 -0.09 3.66 -5.75
C HIS A 132 0.31 5.07 -6.20
N GLY A 133 0.62 5.25 -7.48
CA GLY A 133 0.87 6.58 -8.04
C GLY A 133 -0.36 7.51 -8.02
N GLU A 134 -1.56 6.95 -8.01
CA GLU A 134 -2.81 7.72 -7.90
C GLU A 134 -3.02 8.18 -6.44
N HIS A 135 -2.67 7.35 -5.47
CA HIS A 135 -2.70 7.67 -4.04
C HIS A 135 -1.82 8.90 -3.68
N HIS A 136 -0.70 9.12 -4.36
CA HIS A 136 0.14 10.32 -4.16
C HIS A 136 -0.22 11.50 -5.06
N ASN A 137 -1.23 11.34 -5.91
CA ASN A 137 -1.65 12.41 -6.80
C ASN A 137 -2.69 13.29 -6.09
N ARG A 138 -2.40 14.60 -5.99
CA ARG A 138 -3.29 15.59 -5.38
C ARG A 138 -4.74 15.51 -5.87
N ARG A 139 -4.94 15.14 -7.14
CA ARG A 139 -6.27 15.05 -7.75
C ARG A 139 -7.08 13.86 -7.25
N PHE A 140 -6.40 12.79 -6.83
CA PHE A 140 -7.05 11.51 -6.52
C PHE A 140 -7.03 11.18 -5.04
N TYR A 141 -5.99 11.60 -4.31
CA TYR A 141 -5.84 11.31 -2.89
C TYR A 141 -7.09 11.63 -2.08
N GLY A 142 -7.55 10.68 -1.31
CA GLY A 142 -8.72 10.82 -0.44
C GLY A 142 -10.06 10.83 -1.17
N THR A 143 -10.06 10.80 -2.51
CA THR A 143 -11.29 10.74 -3.33
C THR A 143 -11.66 9.31 -3.63
N GLY A 144 -12.84 9.11 -4.21
CA GLY A 144 -13.23 7.78 -4.66
C GLY A 144 -12.41 7.20 -5.83
N GLU A 145 -11.45 7.92 -6.40
CA GLU A 145 -10.51 7.41 -7.40
C GLU A 145 -9.17 6.96 -6.78
N ASP A 146 -9.06 6.98 -5.44
CA ASP A 146 -7.92 6.47 -4.69
C ASP A 146 -8.15 5.02 -4.26
N ALA A 147 -7.31 4.11 -4.75
CA ALA A 147 -7.38 2.68 -4.42
C ALA A 147 -7.04 2.37 -2.96
N GLU A 148 -6.24 3.23 -2.33
CA GLU A 148 -5.61 2.98 -1.03
C GLU A 148 -6.18 3.87 0.08
N TYR A 149 -7.30 4.55 -0.18
CA TYR A 149 -7.91 5.45 0.79
C TYR A 149 -9.41 5.21 0.98
N LEU A 150 -9.81 5.19 2.23
CA LEU A 150 -11.20 5.30 2.70
C LEU A 150 -11.23 6.29 3.86
N PRO A 151 -12.26 7.14 4.00
CA PRO A 151 -12.34 8.11 5.09
C PRO A 151 -12.74 7.43 6.42
N LEU A 152 -11.93 6.49 6.91
CA LEU A 152 -12.25 5.56 8.00
C LEU A 152 -12.55 6.25 9.34
N ALA A 153 -11.97 7.42 9.60
CA ALA A 153 -12.30 8.20 10.80
C ALA A 153 -13.76 8.66 10.80
N ARG A 154 -14.35 8.79 9.61
CA ARG A 154 -15.74 9.22 9.38
C ARG A 154 -16.66 8.09 8.95
N MET A 155 -16.18 6.87 8.93
CA MET A 155 -16.93 5.64 8.64
C MET A 155 -17.19 4.87 9.93
N SER A 156 -18.08 3.88 9.87
CA SER A 156 -18.33 2.99 11.01
C SER A 156 -17.06 2.22 11.38
N LEU A 157 -16.87 1.92 12.65
CA LEU A 157 -15.74 1.12 13.12
C LEU A 157 -15.67 -0.25 12.44
N TRP A 158 -16.83 -0.76 11.99
CA TRP A 158 -16.90 -2.02 11.23
C TRP A 158 -16.06 -1.96 9.95
N SER A 159 -16.00 -0.84 9.25
CA SER A 159 -15.16 -0.67 8.05
C SER A 159 -13.68 -0.88 8.37
N SER A 160 -13.19 -0.38 9.50
CA SER A 160 -11.81 -0.64 9.97
C SER A 160 -11.59 -2.10 10.34
N VAL A 161 -12.59 -2.76 10.95
CA VAL A 161 -12.52 -4.21 11.26
C VAL A 161 -12.48 -5.04 9.99
N GLN A 162 -13.27 -4.69 8.97
CA GLN A 162 -13.25 -5.37 7.68
C GLN A 162 -11.86 -5.34 7.04
N LEU A 163 -11.13 -4.22 7.13
CA LEU A 163 -9.75 -4.12 6.63
C LEU A 163 -8.74 -5.00 7.37
N LEU A 164 -9.05 -5.45 8.59
CA LEU A 164 -8.22 -6.43 9.31
C LEU A 164 -8.62 -7.88 8.99
N VAL A 165 -9.89 -8.13 8.67
CA VAL A 165 -10.41 -9.48 8.47
C VAL A 165 -10.33 -9.94 7.02
N LEU A 166 -10.67 -9.07 6.06
CA LEU A 166 -10.63 -9.41 4.62
C LEU A 166 -9.27 -9.92 4.14
N PRO A 167 -8.13 -9.40 4.62
CA PRO A 167 -6.81 -9.91 4.23
C PRO A 167 -6.55 -11.38 4.56
N LEU A 168 -7.30 -11.97 5.47
CA LEU A 168 -7.24 -13.42 5.72
C LEU A 168 -7.61 -14.25 4.48
N MET A 169 -8.36 -13.67 3.54
CA MET A 169 -8.72 -14.32 2.28
C MET A 169 -7.69 -14.12 1.15
N LEU A 170 -6.69 -13.26 1.33
CA LEU A 170 -5.69 -12.98 0.30
C LEU A 170 -4.89 -14.21 -0.16
N PRO A 171 -4.58 -15.22 0.69
CA PRO A 171 -3.94 -16.44 0.23
C PRO A 171 -4.73 -17.19 -0.84
N LEU A 172 -6.07 -17.04 -0.87
CA LEU A 172 -6.95 -17.64 -1.87
C LEU A 172 -7.11 -16.76 -3.11
N PHE A 173 -6.96 -15.44 -2.94
CA PHE A 173 -7.11 -14.48 -4.03
C PHE A 173 -6.08 -14.68 -5.14
N GLY A 174 -4.80 -14.86 -4.82
CA GLY A 174 -3.74 -15.09 -5.80
C GLY A 174 -4.00 -16.32 -6.67
N PRO A 175 -4.21 -17.51 -6.10
CA PRO A 175 -4.58 -18.71 -6.84
C PRO A 175 -5.85 -18.54 -7.70
N TYR A 176 -6.90 -17.94 -7.17
CA TYR A 176 -8.11 -17.65 -7.93
C TYR A 176 -7.83 -16.72 -9.11
N ARG A 177 -7.17 -15.60 -8.85
CA ARG A 177 -6.87 -14.57 -9.86
C ARG A 177 -5.98 -15.10 -10.97
N PHE A 178 -4.86 -15.77 -10.62
CA PHE A 178 -3.88 -16.21 -11.61
C PHE A 178 -4.17 -17.61 -12.16
N GLY A 179 -4.75 -18.52 -11.35
CA GLY A 179 -5.01 -19.90 -11.75
C GLY A 179 -6.34 -20.10 -12.47
N VAL A 180 -7.35 -19.26 -12.17
CA VAL A 180 -8.70 -19.42 -12.73
C VAL A 180 -9.04 -18.26 -13.67
N VAL A 181 -9.06 -17.02 -13.16
CA VAL A 181 -9.57 -15.88 -13.93
C VAL A 181 -8.61 -15.51 -15.07
N THR A 182 -7.30 -15.57 -14.86
CA THR A 182 -6.32 -15.22 -15.90
C THR A 182 -6.42 -16.11 -17.13
N PRO A 183 -6.39 -17.45 -17.07
CA PRO A 183 -6.51 -18.30 -18.23
C PRO A 183 -7.85 -18.06 -18.97
N VAL A 184 -8.98 -17.97 -18.28
CA VAL A 184 -10.29 -17.67 -18.88
C VAL A 184 -10.26 -16.32 -19.61
N SER A 185 -9.60 -15.32 -19.01
CA SER A 185 -9.52 -13.97 -19.59
C SER A 185 -8.76 -13.90 -20.92
N TRP A 186 -7.91 -14.88 -21.22
CA TRP A 186 -7.19 -14.91 -22.49
C TRP A 186 -8.11 -15.24 -23.67
N PHE A 187 -9.21 -15.93 -23.41
CA PHE A 187 -10.21 -16.33 -24.42
C PHE A 187 -11.47 -15.48 -24.39
N VAL A 188 -11.78 -14.83 -23.27
CA VAL A 188 -13.02 -14.07 -23.07
C VAL A 188 -12.73 -12.59 -22.83
N PRO A 189 -12.87 -11.69 -23.83
CA PRO A 189 -12.54 -10.27 -23.70
C PRO A 189 -13.25 -9.54 -22.55
N ARG A 190 -14.50 -9.88 -22.27
CA ARG A 190 -15.26 -9.29 -21.15
C ARG A 190 -14.61 -9.63 -19.80
N VAL A 191 -14.18 -10.90 -19.60
CA VAL A 191 -13.46 -11.34 -18.40
C VAL A 191 -12.10 -10.63 -18.30
N ARG A 192 -11.44 -10.39 -19.44
CA ARG A 192 -10.19 -9.66 -19.49
C ARG A 192 -10.34 -8.21 -19.01
N THR A 193 -11.37 -7.52 -19.45
CA THR A 193 -11.67 -6.15 -19.01
C THR A 193 -12.00 -6.11 -17.52
N TYR A 194 -12.84 -7.04 -17.05
CA TYR A 194 -13.17 -7.17 -15.63
C TYR A 194 -11.93 -7.42 -14.78
N LEU A 195 -11.07 -8.33 -15.20
CA LEU A 195 -9.81 -8.66 -14.51
C LEU A 195 -8.90 -7.43 -14.38
N TYR A 196 -8.75 -6.64 -15.44
CA TYR A 196 -7.93 -5.42 -15.38
C TYR A 196 -8.52 -4.38 -14.42
N ARG A 197 -9.83 -4.16 -14.46
CA ARG A 197 -10.47 -3.14 -13.64
C ARG A 197 -10.58 -3.53 -12.17
N ASN A 198 -10.87 -4.79 -11.87
CA ASN A 198 -11.29 -5.21 -10.54
C ASN A 198 -10.26 -6.05 -9.79
N LEU A 199 -9.42 -6.81 -10.49
CA LEU A 199 -8.54 -7.81 -9.89
C LEU A 199 -7.05 -7.58 -10.18
N SER A 200 -6.66 -6.38 -10.67
CA SER A 200 -5.27 -6.07 -11.04
C SER A 200 -4.66 -4.93 -10.24
N SER A 201 -5.27 -4.57 -9.10
CA SER A 201 -4.78 -3.55 -8.18
C SER A 201 -4.81 -4.06 -6.75
N LEU A 202 -3.75 -3.78 -5.97
CA LEU A 202 -3.80 -3.91 -4.52
C LEU A 202 -4.55 -2.70 -3.99
N LYS A 203 -5.75 -2.92 -3.44
CA LYS A 203 -6.66 -1.85 -3.06
C LYS A 203 -7.31 -2.14 -1.71
N ILE A 204 -7.63 -1.10 -0.95
CA ILE A 204 -8.46 -1.16 0.24
C ILE A 204 -9.91 -0.74 -0.05
N ASP A 205 -10.12 0.14 -1.03
CA ASP A 205 -11.43 0.47 -1.55
C ASP A 205 -11.88 -0.60 -2.56
N LEU A 206 -12.80 -1.47 -2.17
CA LEU A 206 -13.28 -2.55 -3.03
C LEU A 206 -14.09 -2.04 -4.24
N GLU A 207 -14.63 -0.81 -4.17
CA GLU A 207 -15.37 -0.19 -5.26
C GLU A 207 -14.44 0.52 -6.27
N TYR A 208 -13.15 0.65 -5.96
CA TYR A 208 -12.18 1.22 -6.90
C TYR A 208 -12.07 0.34 -8.15
N GLU A 209 -12.19 0.97 -9.32
CA GLU A 209 -11.90 0.36 -10.61
C GLU A 209 -10.54 0.83 -11.13
N GLY A 210 -9.61 -0.11 -11.30
CA GLY A 210 -8.29 0.15 -11.88
C GLY A 210 -8.37 0.63 -13.33
N ARG A 211 -7.31 1.29 -13.78
CA ARG A 211 -7.12 1.66 -15.17
C ARG A 211 -6.87 0.42 -16.06
N LEU A 212 -7.19 0.53 -17.32
CA LEU A 212 -6.70 -0.45 -18.29
C LEU A 212 -5.20 -0.25 -18.56
N PRO A 213 -4.44 -1.33 -18.79
CA PRO A 213 -3.04 -1.20 -19.16
C PRO A 213 -2.90 -0.49 -20.50
N LYS A 214 -1.93 0.42 -20.60
CA LYS A 214 -1.58 1.08 -21.85
C LYS A 214 -1.09 0.06 -22.87
N PRO A 215 -1.15 0.34 -24.18
CA PRO A 215 -0.70 -0.60 -25.22
C PRO A 215 0.70 -1.17 -24.97
N GLU A 216 1.65 -0.34 -24.56
CA GLU A 216 3.04 -0.70 -24.24
C GLU A 216 3.18 -1.55 -22.95
N GLU A 217 2.23 -1.52 -22.06
CA GLU A 217 2.22 -2.27 -20.80
C GLU A 217 1.59 -3.66 -20.95
N LYS A 218 0.68 -3.85 -21.94
CA LYS A 218 -0.13 -5.08 -22.08
C LYS A 218 0.71 -6.35 -22.15
N LEU A 219 1.78 -6.34 -22.94
CA LEU A 219 2.66 -7.51 -23.05
C LEU A 219 3.37 -7.81 -21.72
N ASN A 220 3.89 -6.78 -21.06
CA ASN A 220 4.58 -6.95 -19.78
C ASN A 220 3.64 -7.50 -18.69
N TRP A 221 2.40 -7.02 -18.61
CA TRP A 221 1.42 -7.55 -17.67
C TRP A 221 1.08 -9.02 -17.96
N ARG A 222 0.86 -9.37 -19.25
CA ARG A 222 0.58 -10.77 -19.67
C ARG A 222 1.74 -11.70 -19.34
N LEU A 223 2.98 -11.27 -19.54
CA LEU A 223 4.15 -12.07 -19.19
C LEU A 223 4.25 -12.35 -17.69
N GLN A 224 3.98 -11.36 -16.86
CA GLN A 224 3.94 -11.53 -15.40
C GLN A 224 2.79 -12.44 -14.96
N GLU A 225 1.61 -12.32 -15.57
CA GLU A 225 0.48 -13.23 -15.35
C GLU A 225 0.82 -14.67 -15.73
N ALA A 226 1.43 -14.88 -16.90
CA ALA A 226 1.87 -16.20 -17.32
C ALA A 226 2.94 -16.77 -16.37
N ALA A 227 3.87 -15.95 -15.91
CA ALA A 227 4.89 -16.36 -14.94
C ALA A 227 4.25 -16.78 -13.57
N CYS A 228 3.23 -16.07 -13.08
CA CYS A 228 2.49 -16.48 -11.90
C CYS A 228 1.76 -17.82 -12.10
N LEU A 229 1.14 -18.02 -13.27
CA LEU A 229 0.47 -19.29 -13.59
C LEU A 229 1.46 -20.46 -13.68
N LEU A 230 2.60 -20.25 -14.35
CA LEU A 230 3.67 -21.25 -14.45
C LEU A 230 4.25 -21.60 -13.08
N TRP A 231 4.46 -20.59 -12.22
CA TRP A 231 4.91 -20.79 -10.85
C TRP A 231 3.92 -21.63 -10.04
N MET A 232 2.63 -21.35 -10.14
CA MET A 232 1.58 -22.14 -9.49
C MET A 232 1.58 -23.59 -10.01
N GLY A 233 1.72 -23.78 -11.32
CA GLY A 233 1.84 -25.10 -11.94
C GLY A 233 3.05 -25.87 -11.42
N ALA A 234 4.20 -25.20 -11.28
CA ALA A 234 5.41 -25.79 -10.71
C ALA A 234 5.20 -26.22 -9.23
N VAL A 235 4.58 -25.34 -8.41
CA VAL A 235 4.25 -25.69 -7.01
C VAL A 235 3.27 -26.87 -6.95
N ALA A 236 2.24 -26.87 -7.80
CA ALA A 236 1.29 -27.99 -7.87
C ALA A 236 1.98 -29.31 -8.25
N ALA A 237 2.90 -29.29 -9.22
CA ALA A 237 3.70 -30.46 -9.60
C ALA A 237 4.59 -30.94 -8.45
N LEU A 238 5.26 -30.04 -7.71
CA LEU A 238 6.07 -30.38 -6.54
C LEU A 238 5.23 -31.00 -5.40
N VAL A 239 3.99 -30.55 -5.23
CA VAL A 239 3.04 -31.17 -4.27
C VAL A 239 2.59 -32.53 -4.77
N ALA A 240 2.24 -32.68 -6.05
CA ALA A 240 1.81 -33.95 -6.64
C ALA A 240 2.88 -35.04 -6.57
N THR A 241 4.16 -34.65 -6.70
CA THR A 241 5.33 -35.57 -6.59
C THR A 241 5.74 -35.83 -5.12
N GLY A 242 5.08 -35.17 -4.14
CA GLY A 242 5.44 -35.30 -2.74
C GLY A 242 6.71 -34.54 -2.33
N THR A 243 7.36 -33.82 -3.25
CA THR A 243 8.55 -33.01 -2.95
C THR A 243 8.25 -31.88 -1.97
N VAL A 244 7.06 -31.29 -2.08
CA VAL A 244 6.53 -30.28 -1.16
C VAL A 244 5.26 -30.83 -0.52
N SER A 245 5.20 -30.84 0.81
CA SER A 245 4.01 -31.31 1.53
C SER A 245 2.87 -30.28 1.48
N LEU A 246 1.62 -30.73 1.53
CA LEU A 246 0.44 -29.86 1.70
C LEU A 246 0.55 -29.00 2.98
N GLY A 247 1.19 -29.50 4.03
CA GLY A 247 1.47 -28.73 5.24
C GLY A 247 2.30 -27.46 4.97
N ARG A 248 3.22 -27.50 3.99
CA ARG A 248 4.00 -26.33 3.57
C ARG A 248 3.14 -25.33 2.80
N VAL A 249 2.19 -25.80 2.01
CA VAL A 249 1.22 -24.91 1.33
C VAL A 249 0.35 -24.19 2.36
N TRP A 250 -0.17 -24.92 3.36
CA TRP A 250 -0.93 -24.29 4.46
C TRP A 250 -0.09 -23.34 5.30
N GLN A 251 1.17 -23.67 5.57
CA GLN A 251 2.09 -22.76 6.24
C GLN A 251 2.30 -21.47 5.42
N TRP A 252 2.43 -21.57 4.09
CA TRP A 252 2.51 -20.42 3.20
C TRP A 252 1.23 -19.57 3.25
N CYS A 253 0.05 -20.21 3.22
CA CYS A 253 -1.22 -19.50 3.36
C CYS A 253 -1.32 -18.75 4.69
N ALA A 254 -0.95 -19.39 5.79
CA ALA A 254 -0.94 -18.79 7.13
C ALA A 254 0.05 -17.61 7.21
N LEU A 255 1.25 -17.79 6.63
CA LEU A 255 2.26 -16.73 6.54
C LEU A 255 1.74 -15.53 5.77
N PHE A 256 1.18 -15.76 4.58
CA PHE A 256 0.66 -14.69 3.73
C PHE A 256 -0.50 -13.94 4.40
N ALA A 257 -1.42 -14.67 5.06
CA ALA A 257 -2.51 -14.07 5.83
C ALA A 257 -1.98 -13.22 7.00
N ALA A 258 -1.01 -13.73 7.76
CA ALA A 258 -0.40 -12.98 8.87
C ALA A 258 0.31 -11.70 8.40
N VAL A 259 1.05 -11.76 7.30
CA VAL A 259 1.68 -10.59 6.66
C VAL A 259 0.63 -9.57 6.21
N ALA A 260 -0.45 -10.05 5.61
CA ALA A 260 -1.52 -9.18 5.13
C ALA A 260 -2.26 -8.47 6.28
N VAL A 261 -2.54 -9.17 7.39
CA VAL A 261 -3.12 -8.58 8.61
C VAL A 261 -2.16 -7.55 9.23
N LEU A 262 -0.87 -7.87 9.32
CA LEU A 262 0.15 -6.93 9.82
C LEU A 262 0.21 -5.66 8.95
N ASN A 263 0.19 -5.82 7.62
CA ASN A 263 0.14 -4.68 6.71
C ASN A 263 -1.15 -3.85 6.88
N SER A 264 -2.30 -4.48 7.11
CA SER A 264 -3.55 -3.76 7.37
C SER A 264 -3.51 -2.98 8.69
N ALA A 265 -2.95 -3.57 9.74
CA ALA A 265 -2.75 -2.85 11.01
C ALA A 265 -1.80 -1.65 10.83
N ARG A 266 -0.72 -1.81 10.03
CA ARG A 266 0.17 -0.72 9.67
C ARG A 266 -0.54 0.36 8.87
N LEU A 267 -1.34 -0.02 7.85
CA LEU A 267 -2.13 0.91 7.05
C LEU A 267 -3.06 1.75 7.92
N LEU A 268 -3.86 1.12 8.80
CA LEU A 268 -4.75 1.80 9.73
C LEU A 268 -4.04 2.80 10.66
N ALA A 269 -2.74 2.62 10.90
CA ALA A 269 -1.94 3.52 11.72
C ALA A 269 -1.21 4.60 10.90
N ALA A 270 -1.09 4.43 9.59
CA ALA A 270 -0.32 5.32 8.72
C ALA A 270 -1.06 6.62 8.36
N HIS A 271 -2.40 6.61 8.40
CA HIS A 271 -3.24 7.75 8.07
C HIS A 271 -4.16 8.14 9.25
N ARG A 272 -4.65 9.37 9.22
CA ARG A 272 -5.74 9.84 10.10
C ARG A 272 -7.11 9.55 9.51
N TYR A 273 -7.19 9.41 8.18
CA TYR A 273 -8.41 9.09 7.45
C TYR A 273 -9.54 10.12 7.61
N VAL A 274 -9.16 11.41 7.71
CA VAL A 274 -10.11 12.52 7.92
C VAL A 274 -10.76 13.02 6.63
N GLY A 275 -10.37 12.49 5.48
CA GLY A 275 -10.88 12.89 4.16
C GLY A 275 -12.39 12.93 4.07
N ASN A 276 -12.89 13.74 3.13
CA ASN A 276 -14.30 13.94 2.83
C ASN A 276 -14.64 13.70 1.35
N GLU A 277 -13.81 12.95 0.65
CA GLU A 277 -13.89 12.67 -0.80
C GLU A 277 -13.57 13.86 -1.72
N GLU A 278 -13.05 14.95 -1.18
CA GLU A 278 -12.55 16.10 -1.94
C GLU A 278 -11.03 16.04 -2.14
N GLU A 279 -10.54 16.80 -3.12
CA GLU A 279 -9.10 16.93 -3.37
C GLU A 279 -8.39 17.58 -2.17
N MET A 280 -7.26 17.00 -1.76
CA MET A 280 -6.41 17.52 -0.69
C MET A 280 -5.12 18.13 -1.25
N SER A 281 -4.71 19.27 -0.71
CA SER A 281 -3.38 19.83 -0.96
C SER A 281 -2.28 18.91 -0.42
N VAL A 282 -1.03 19.12 -0.88
CA VAL A 282 0.13 18.34 -0.38
C VAL A 282 0.29 18.45 1.15
N VAL A 283 0.00 19.65 1.70
CA VAL A 283 0.08 19.86 3.16
C VAL A 283 -1.04 19.13 3.88
N GLU A 284 -2.25 19.10 3.33
CA GLU A 284 -3.37 18.34 3.89
C GLU A 284 -3.12 16.83 3.83
N GLN A 285 -2.57 16.31 2.71
CA GLN A 285 -2.15 14.91 2.61
C GLN A 285 -1.10 14.55 3.67
N MET A 286 -0.08 15.41 3.85
CA MET A 286 0.90 15.25 4.91
C MET A 286 0.25 15.26 6.29
N MET A 287 -0.71 16.14 6.54
CA MET A 287 -1.43 16.23 7.82
C MET A 287 -2.39 15.06 8.07
N ASP A 288 -2.93 14.47 7.02
CA ASP A 288 -3.75 13.24 7.12
C ASP A 288 -2.90 11.99 7.37
N THR A 289 -1.59 12.05 7.16
CA THR A 289 -0.65 10.95 7.36
C THR A 289 0.13 11.10 8.66
N VAL A 290 0.81 10.02 9.10
CA VAL A 290 1.40 9.92 10.43
C VAL A 290 2.86 9.49 10.37
N ASN A 291 3.71 10.18 11.13
CA ASN A 291 5.07 9.76 11.42
C ASN A 291 5.14 9.05 12.77
N HIS A 292 5.88 7.93 12.84
CA HIS A 292 6.20 7.18 14.06
C HIS A 292 7.71 7.23 14.31
N PRO A 293 8.26 8.36 14.79
CA PRO A 293 9.71 8.52 14.95
C PRO A 293 10.27 7.78 16.16
N ARG A 294 9.42 7.54 17.17
CA ARG A 294 9.84 6.95 18.45
C ARG A 294 10.05 5.44 18.35
N ASN A 295 10.91 4.92 19.21
CA ASN A 295 11.21 3.49 19.32
C ASN A 295 11.49 2.83 17.96
N ARG A 296 12.44 3.39 17.22
CA ARG A 296 12.77 3.01 15.85
C ARG A 296 12.91 1.49 15.65
N PRO A 297 13.63 0.72 16.48
CA PRO A 297 13.77 -0.72 16.26
C PRO A 297 12.41 -1.43 16.24
N LEU A 298 11.52 -1.11 17.17
CA LEU A 298 10.18 -1.69 17.21
C LEU A 298 9.31 -1.21 16.04
N ALA A 299 9.38 0.08 15.68
CA ALA A 299 8.62 0.63 14.56
C ALA A 299 9.03 0.00 13.22
N GLU A 300 10.30 -0.32 13.01
CA GLU A 300 10.79 -1.02 11.80
C GLU A 300 10.27 -2.46 11.67
N LEU A 301 9.80 -3.10 12.74
CA LEU A 301 9.21 -4.44 12.67
C LEU A 301 7.81 -4.42 12.03
N TRP A 302 6.99 -3.40 12.33
CA TRP A 302 5.62 -3.32 11.83
C TRP A 302 5.42 -2.26 10.73
N ALA A 303 6.39 -1.39 10.49
CA ALA A 303 6.39 -0.40 9.42
C ALA A 303 7.81 -0.26 8.81
N PRO A 304 8.32 -1.33 8.16
CA PRO A 304 9.67 -1.39 7.62
C PRO A 304 9.85 -0.51 6.37
N VAL A 305 11.09 -0.40 5.91
CA VAL A 305 11.44 0.28 4.64
C VAL A 305 10.89 1.71 4.58
N GLY A 306 11.11 2.48 5.68
CA GLY A 306 10.69 3.88 5.76
C GLY A 306 9.20 4.11 6.03
N LEU A 307 8.33 3.10 5.92
CA LEU A 307 6.87 3.24 6.07
C LEU A 307 6.43 3.80 7.43
N ARG A 308 7.29 3.73 8.45
CA ARG A 308 7.03 4.36 9.76
C ARG A 308 7.04 5.90 9.72
N LEU A 309 7.67 6.51 8.71
CA LEU A 309 7.70 7.96 8.50
C LEU A 309 6.80 8.35 7.31
N HIS A 310 5.51 7.99 7.41
CA HIS A 310 4.59 8.05 6.29
C HIS A 310 4.18 9.48 5.92
N ALA A 311 4.13 10.42 6.89
CA ALA A 311 3.90 11.82 6.58
C ALA A 311 5.10 12.46 5.86
N LEU A 312 6.34 12.07 6.21
CA LEU A 312 7.52 12.45 5.43
C LEU A 312 7.45 11.91 4.01
N HIS A 313 6.97 10.66 3.87
CA HIS A 313 6.82 10.03 2.58
C HIS A 313 5.79 10.75 1.70
N HIS A 314 4.62 11.12 2.20
CA HIS A 314 3.64 11.90 1.45
C HIS A 314 4.13 13.31 1.11
N LEU A 315 4.90 13.92 2.00
CA LEU A 315 5.53 15.23 1.72
C LEU A 315 6.61 15.12 0.64
N MET A 316 7.40 14.04 0.62
CA MET A 316 8.58 13.83 -0.24
C MET A 316 8.60 12.43 -0.88
N PRO A 317 7.65 12.07 -1.76
CA PRO A 317 7.51 10.72 -2.30
C PRO A 317 8.70 10.25 -3.15
N GLY A 318 9.53 11.17 -3.64
CA GLY A 318 10.77 10.85 -4.37
C GLY A 318 12.00 10.62 -3.49
N LEU A 319 11.88 10.69 -2.16
CA LEU A 319 12.95 10.43 -1.22
C LEU A 319 13.15 8.91 -1.05
N PRO A 320 14.36 8.35 -1.19
CA PRO A 320 14.59 6.93 -0.95
C PRO A 320 14.55 6.58 0.54
N TYR A 321 13.95 5.43 0.89
CA TYR A 321 13.69 5.02 2.28
C TYR A 321 14.91 5.05 3.19
N HIS A 322 16.10 4.72 2.66
CA HIS A 322 17.34 4.68 3.44
C HIS A 322 17.81 6.06 3.93
N ASN A 323 17.24 7.13 3.40
CA ASN A 323 17.50 8.51 3.83
C ASN A 323 16.36 9.08 4.70
N TYR A 324 15.27 8.36 4.96
CA TYR A 324 14.12 8.88 5.69
C TYR A 324 14.46 9.33 7.10
N GLN A 325 15.26 8.55 7.85
CA GLN A 325 15.63 8.97 9.20
C GLN A 325 16.44 10.28 9.18
N LEU A 326 17.45 10.36 8.31
CA LEU A 326 18.26 11.57 8.18
C LEU A 326 17.43 12.78 7.73
N ALA A 327 16.48 12.56 6.82
CA ALA A 327 15.58 13.61 6.37
C ALA A 327 14.63 14.09 7.48
N HIS A 328 14.07 13.15 8.23
CA HIS A 328 13.24 13.46 9.39
C HIS A 328 14.01 14.30 10.42
N ASP A 329 15.21 13.87 10.79
CA ASP A 329 16.04 14.57 11.77
C ASP A 329 16.41 15.99 11.31
N ARG A 330 16.71 16.16 10.01
CA ARG A 330 16.95 17.49 9.42
C ARG A 330 15.72 18.39 9.49
N LEU A 331 14.53 17.88 9.11
CA LEU A 331 13.29 18.65 9.15
C LEU A 331 12.93 19.05 10.59
N VAL A 332 13.04 18.10 11.52
CA VAL A 332 12.78 18.37 12.95
C VAL A 332 13.75 19.40 13.52
N SER A 333 15.00 19.41 13.09
CA SER A 333 16.01 20.40 13.55
C SER A 333 15.82 21.78 12.91
N ALA A 334 15.31 21.83 11.67
CA ALA A 334 15.16 23.08 10.93
C ALA A 334 13.80 23.78 11.17
N LEU A 335 12.76 23.04 11.49
CA LEU A 335 11.41 23.54 11.61
C LEU A 335 11.03 23.93 13.04
N PRO A 336 10.18 24.95 13.25
CA PRO A 336 9.65 25.33 14.56
C PRO A 336 8.93 24.16 15.28
N PRO A 337 8.87 24.16 16.60
CA PRO A 337 8.20 23.11 17.38
C PRO A 337 6.72 22.92 17.07
N ASP A 338 6.02 23.96 16.66
CA ASP A 338 4.62 24.03 16.28
C ASP A 338 4.35 23.87 14.78
N SER A 339 5.38 23.54 13.98
CA SER A 339 5.23 23.35 12.54
C SER A 339 4.28 22.20 12.20
N ALA A 340 3.54 22.31 11.10
CA ALA A 340 2.63 21.29 10.61
C ALA A 340 3.31 19.90 10.49
N TYR A 341 4.56 19.85 10.08
CA TYR A 341 5.30 18.58 9.98
C TYR A 341 5.43 17.87 11.34
N ARG A 342 5.71 18.60 12.42
CA ARG A 342 5.82 18.00 13.77
C ARG A 342 4.47 17.54 14.31
N LEU A 343 3.38 18.18 13.92
CA LEU A 343 2.02 17.78 14.29
C LEU A 343 1.59 16.44 13.66
N THR A 344 2.35 15.90 12.71
CA THR A 344 2.10 14.56 12.15
C THR A 344 2.61 13.43 13.03
N GLU A 345 3.39 13.70 14.07
CA GLU A 345 4.00 12.66 14.89
C GLU A 345 2.99 11.93 15.79
N SER A 346 3.19 10.63 15.93
CA SER A 346 2.44 9.76 16.85
C SER A 346 3.41 8.95 17.71
N PRO A 347 3.04 8.66 18.97
CA PRO A 347 3.87 7.84 19.86
C PRO A 347 4.11 6.41 19.36
N GLY A 348 3.19 5.84 18.54
CA GLY A 348 3.32 4.50 18.01
C GLY A 348 2.01 3.90 17.49
N LEU A 349 2.07 2.63 17.08
CA LEU A 349 0.97 1.88 16.48
C LEU A 349 -0.33 1.97 17.30
N CYS A 350 -0.28 1.59 18.57
CA CYS A 350 -1.48 1.56 19.43
C CYS A 350 -2.11 2.94 19.62
N ALA A 351 -1.29 4.00 19.68
CA ALA A 351 -1.79 5.37 19.82
C ALA A 351 -2.55 5.82 18.55
N SER A 352 -2.04 5.49 17.37
CA SER A 352 -2.69 5.80 16.09
C SER A 352 -3.99 5.01 15.91
N LEU A 353 -3.97 3.70 16.17
CA LEU A 353 -5.19 2.87 16.13
C LEU A 353 -6.24 3.36 17.16
N GLY A 354 -5.81 3.67 18.38
CA GLY A 354 -6.69 4.21 19.42
C GLY A 354 -7.30 5.55 19.04
N ARG A 355 -6.56 6.42 18.32
CA ARG A 355 -7.09 7.66 17.76
C ARG A 355 -8.18 7.37 16.74
N LEU A 356 -7.92 6.52 15.73
CA LEU A 356 -8.90 6.16 14.71
C LEU A 356 -10.20 5.65 15.31
N VAL A 357 -10.11 4.76 16.31
CA VAL A 357 -11.28 4.24 17.03
C VAL A 357 -12.06 5.35 17.76
N ARG A 358 -11.37 6.29 18.41
CA ARG A 358 -12.03 7.41 19.11
C ARG A 358 -12.73 8.35 18.14
N GLU A 359 -12.09 8.69 17.03
CA GLU A 359 -12.64 9.58 16.00
C GLU A 359 -13.86 8.96 15.32
N SER A 360 -13.78 7.70 14.89
CA SER A 360 -14.92 6.97 14.32
C SER A 360 -16.12 6.92 15.30
N ARG A 361 -15.86 6.63 16.59
CA ARG A 361 -16.93 6.63 17.63
C ARG A 361 -17.48 8.03 17.88
N ALA A 362 -16.68 9.08 17.82
CA ALA A 362 -17.15 10.45 17.97
C ALA A 362 -18.09 10.84 16.82
N HIS A 363 -17.73 10.54 15.57
CA HIS A 363 -18.60 10.75 14.41
C HIS A 363 -19.89 9.93 14.49
N GLN A 364 -19.81 8.68 14.95
CA GLN A 364 -20.99 7.84 15.17
C GLN A 364 -21.96 8.43 16.19
N LYS A 365 -21.44 8.91 17.33
CA LYS A 365 -22.26 9.56 18.37
C LYS A 365 -22.87 10.89 17.91
N ALA A 366 -22.15 11.64 17.08
CA ALA A 366 -22.61 12.92 16.54
C ALA A 366 -23.58 12.74 15.35
N GLY A 367 -23.79 11.53 14.84
CA GLY A 367 -24.60 11.28 13.64
C GLY A 367 -23.98 11.85 12.35
N THR A 368 -22.66 12.02 12.31
CA THR A 368 -21.93 12.63 11.20
C THR A 368 -21.08 11.61 10.43
N LEU A 369 -21.42 10.33 10.52
CA LEU A 369 -20.80 9.29 9.70
C LEU A 369 -21.12 9.55 8.22
N LEU A 370 -20.09 9.34 7.38
CA LEU A 370 -20.31 9.30 5.94
C LEU A 370 -21.14 8.06 5.59
N PRO A 371 -22.10 8.17 4.64
CA PRO A 371 -22.80 7.00 4.12
C PRO A 371 -21.77 6.03 3.51
N ALA A 372 -22.08 4.73 3.54
CA ALA A 372 -21.35 3.78 2.70
C ALA A 372 -21.39 4.32 1.26
N ARG A 373 -20.25 4.32 0.56
CA ARG A 373 -20.22 4.81 -0.82
C ARG A 373 -21.32 4.13 -1.62
N ALA A 374 -22.18 4.91 -2.25
CA ALA A 374 -23.09 4.39 -3.25
C ALA A 374 -22.23 3.87 -4.42
N ALA A 375 -22.58 2.71 -4.96
CA ALA A 375 -21.90 2.14 -6.13
C ALA A 375 -21.75 3.24 -7.19
N LYS A 376 -20.50 3.54 -7.56
CA LYS A 376 -20.24 4.59 -8.54
C LYS A 376 -20.88 4.26 -9.86
N PRO A 377 -21.45 5.24 -10.58
CA PRO A 377 -21.76 5.04 -11.98
C PRO A 377 -20.46 4.63 -12.70
N ALA A 378 -20.54 3.55 -13.48
CA ALA A 378 -19.39 3.02 -14.21
C ALA A 378 -18.60 4.17 -14.85
N ARG A 379 -17.28 4.22 -14.59
CA ARG A 379 -16.38 5.27 -15.13
C ARG A 379 -16.65 5.41 -16.63
N ALA A 380 -17.08 6.58 -17.09
CA ALA A 380 -17.33 6.82 -18.50
C ALA A 380 -16.05 6.47 -19.27
N VAL A 381 -16.12 5.47 -20.15
CA VAL A 381 -15.01 5.06 -21.01
C VAL A 381 -14.65 6.27 -21.87
N PRO A 382 -13.43 6.84 -21.75
CA PRO A 382 -13.00 7.91 -22.64
C PRO A 382 -13.19 7.46 -24.09
N SER A 383 -13.56 8.39 -25.00
CA SER A 383 -13.83 8.11 -26.40
C SER A 383 -12.70 7.35 -27.10
N ASP A 384 -11.46 7.55 -26.67
CA ASP A 384 -10.27 6.86 -27.18
C ASP A 384 -10.18 5.37 -26.79
N GLU A 385 -10.89 4.93 -25.74
CA GLU A 385 -10.92 3.51 -25.35
C GLU A 385 -11.96 2.70 -26.15
N ARG A 386 -12.89 3.33 -26.88
CA ARG A 386 -13.89 2.65 -27.72
C ARG A 386 -13.34 2.14 -29.05
N ALA A 387 -12.17 2.58 -29.47
CA ALA A 387 -11.52 2.19 -30.72
C ALA A 387 -10.71 0.87 -30.64
N VAL A 388 -10.77 0.16 -29.52
CA VAL A 388 -10.09 -1.12 -29.30
C VAL A 388 -11.12 -2.24 -29.07
N ARG A 389 -12.06 -2.36 -30.04
CA ARG A 389 -12.91 -3.56 -30.17
C ARG A 389 -12.46 -4.42 -31.32
#